data_d86412bcc648133ffa8409f79be3bac3
#
_entry.id   d86412bcc648133ffa8409f79be3bac3
#
_cell.length_a   1.000
_cell.length_b   1.000
_cell.length_c   1.000
_cell.angle_alpha   90.00
_cell.angle_beta   90.00
_cell.angle_gamma   90.00
#
_symmetry.space_group_name_H-M   'P 1'
#
loop_
_entity.id
_entity.type
_entity.pdbx_description
1 polymer ?
#
loop_
_entity_poly.entity_id
_entity_poly.type
_entity_poly.pdbx_seq_one_letter_code
_entity_poly.pdbx_strand_id
1 'polypeptide(L)'
;MEARQPMRCVLTTEIPVSRVAVFAEMAWMQRRPELGLLCRAARDHGGRITTAIVQSALPGLPDAGADNVIAWCRMLGLCDARGGLTALGEEVADADEAPVPEQGVYGLWLAEHPVLGRRVLSIERLAANRDQRYESIEPLAVDPDRGTVFRSVLDAKERFMVRDLPTNHGQPGGLVGETRATCRLRWTLDFDQARNLWQLDGLIEAPQGNGKHAMRPIQHEPESVELDLWNLIVTWSTGPLSPFGRWQAGERRLAVAFTGLTEGEIDTFHKSLRLRRVEIPGKGSYEDVTLEDVPVGPATAQDAQRWAMARFDRHLATKPGYRSRAEVRAQFAQLTEGTPLEPFSPTLPSHDDLLAQAGKDPERFWSLAAPVDLSPYPATSDDLGPLRIGAPAPIAAVELPGVIRVPYRGGWSMRKLVDRLLSSAAPRRVLLCDRYVRGDDNLETLKLLVTTLRAAAPQVPVDVWTGDEEADFKKIQAITGTSPRSYREVFGRSPPHDRYLLVLTSHGPAFGWHMSNSPLHARTDVKGAGPETPLQWKDLAATRVTADVLEPALRQWLGGGGR
;
A
#
# COMPACT_ATOMS: atom_id res chain seq x y z
N MET A 1 -22.41 -13.61 4.53
CA MET A 1 -22.06 -12.19 4.33
C MET A 1 -20.73 -11.99 5.07
N GLU A 2 -19.62 -11.89 4.34
CA GLU A 2 -18.35 -11.48 4.93
C GLU A 2 -18.53 -10.08 5.53
N ALA A 3 -18.00 -9.89 6.74
CA ALA A 3 -18.02 -8.59 7.40
C ALA A 3 -17.30 -7.59 6.46
N ARG A 4 -18.04 -6.62 5.93
CA ARG A 4 -17.52 -5.59 5.04
C ARG A 4 -16.39 -4.85 5.76
N GLN A 5 -15.22 -4.76 5.13
CA GLN A 5 -14.18 -3.89 5.64
C GLN A 5 -14.71 -2.45 5.68
N PRO A 6 -14.53 -1.74 6.78
CA PRO A 6 -14.94 -0.36 6.85
C PRO A 6 -14.04 0.51 5.97
N MET A 7 -14.60 1.60 5.45
CA MET A 7 -13.85 2.61 4.70
C MET A 7 -12.64 3.11 5.51
N ARG A 8 -11.52 3.28 4.81
CA ARG A 8 -10.26 3.75 5.38
C ARG A 8 -9.83 5.05 4.71
N CYS A 9 -9.21 5.94 5.47
CA CYS A 9 -8.63 7.17 4.93
C CYS A 9 -7.15 7.27 5.28
N VAL A 10 -6.32 7.48 4.27
CA VAL A 10 -4.88 7.75 4.45
C VAL A 10 -4.60 9.18 4.04
N LEU A 11 -4.12 9.98 4.99
CA LEU A 11 -3.77 11.38 4.83
C LEU A 11 -2.26 11.51 4.82
N THR A 12 -1.67 12.08 3.77
CA THR A 12 -0.22 12.28 3.66
C THR A 12 0.10 13.74 3.41
N THR A 13 1.07 14.26 4.14
CA THR A 13 1.57 15.63 3.95
C THR A 13 3.08 15.68 4.24
N GLU A 14 3.75 16.69 3.71
CA GLU A 14 5.11 17.05 4.10
C GLU A 14 5.03 18.15 5.15
N ILE A 15 5.75 17.97 6.26
CA ILE A 15 5.82 18.95 7.33
C ILE A 15 7.25 19.47 7.49
N PRO A 16 7.42 20.75 7.79
CA PRO A 16 8.73 21.29 8.13
C PRO A 16 9.20 20.72 9.47
N VAL A 17 10.45 20.36 9.52
CA VAL A 17 11.15 19.93 10.74
C VAL A 17 12.40 20.75 10.93
N SER A 18 12.74 21.02 12.17
CA SER A 18 13.95 21.76 12.52
C SER A 18 14.87 20.93 13.41
N ARG A 19 16.15 20.98 13.15
CA ARG A 19 17.18 20.40 14.01
C ARG A 19 17.80 21.49 14.85
N VAL A 20 17.76 21.31 16.15
CA VAL A 20 18.33 22.22 17.12
C VAL A 20 19.32 21.50 18.00
N ALA A 21 20.45 22.14 18.35
CA ALA A 21 21.39 21.62 19.32
C ALA A 21 21.13 22.27 20.68
N VAL A 22 20.99 21.47 21.72
CA VAL A 22 20.75 21.93 23.08
C VAL A 22 21.77 21.31 24.03
N PHE A 23 22.20 22.07 25.04
CA PHE A 23 22.89 21.51 26.19
C PHE A 23 21.85 21.15 27.23
N ALA A 24 21.76 19.87 27.57
CA ALA A 24 20.72 19.35 28.45
C ALA A 24 21.20 18.17 29.30
N GLU A 25 20.50 17.91 30.38
CA GLU A 25 20.56 16.63 31.07
C GLU A 25 19.43 15.73 30.55
N MET A 26 19.81 14.65 29.89
CA MET A 26 18.90 13.66 29.34
C MET A 26 18.99 12.36 30.15
N ALA A 27 17.87 11.75 30.47
CA ALA A 27 17.85 10.42 31.05
C ALA A 27 17.47 9.39 29.98
N TRP A 28 18.36 8.44 29.75
CA TRP A 28 18.18 7.36 28.78
C TRP A 28 17.87 6.06 29.52
N MET A 29 16.93 5.29 28.98
CA MET A 29 16.69 3.94 29.49
C MET A 29 17.91 3.07 29.21
N GLN A 30 18.57 2.63 30.26
CA GLN A 30 19.74 1.75 30.21
C GLN A 30 19.50 0.53 31.06
N ARG A 31 20.08 -0.59 30.63
CA ARG A 31 20.00 -1.84 31.39
C ARG A 31 20.69 -1.66 32.75
N ARG A 32 19.89 -1.78 33.82
CA ARG A 32 20.31 -1.63 35.22
C ARG A 32 19.67 -2.74 36.06
N PRO A 33 20.20 -3.98 35.94
CA PRO A 33 19.61 -5.13 36.59
C PRO A 33 19.62 -5.00 38.14
N GLU A 34 20.57 -4.24 38.70
CA GLU A 34 20.61 -3.92 40.12
C GLU A 34 19.39 -3.08 40.57
N LEU A 35 18.95 -2.12 39.75
CA LEU A 35 17.76 -1.35 40.06
C LEU A 35 16.48 -2.16 39.80
N GLY A 36 16.47 -3.01 38.79
CA GLY A 36 15.37 -3.95 38.55
C GLY A 36 15.21 -4.93 39.73
N LEU A 37 16.29 -5.49 40.22
CA LEU A 37 16.29 -6.36 41.41
C LEU A 37 15.70 -5.63 42.63
N LEU A 38 16.12 -4.38 42.85
CA LEU A 38 15.65 -3.57 43.97
C LEU A 38 14.15 -3.25 43.85
N CYS A 39 13.70 -2.85 42.66
CA CYS A 39 12.28 -2.55 42.40
C CYS A 39 11.41 -3.82 42.56
N ARG A 40 11.88 -4.99 42.08
CA ARG A 40 11.19 -6.30 42.34
C ARG A 40 11.10 -6.60 43.80
N ALA A 41 12.22 -6.50 44.54
CA ALA A 41 12.24 -6.73 45.97
C ALA A 41 11.28 -5.80 46.72
N ALA A 42 11.20 -4.53 46.33
CA ALA A 42 10.26 -3.58 46.88
C ALA A 42 8.80 -3.97 46.59
N ARG A 43 8.50 -4.34 45.33
CA ARG A 43 7.16 -4.80 44.90
C ARG A 43 6.69 -5.99 45.71
N ASP A 44 7.55 -6.98 45.90
CA ASP A 44 7.25 -8.22 46.61
C ASP A 44 7.07 -8.02 48.12
N HIS A 45 7.55 -6.90 48.66
CA HIS A 45 7.51 -6.57 50.09
C HIS A 45 6.71 -5.30 50.42
N GLY A 46 5.60 -5.10 49.73
CA GLY A 46 4.65 -4.02 50.05
C GLY A 46 4.81 -2.75 49.27
N GLY A 47 5.52 -2.79 48.14
CA GLY A 47 5.59 -1.71 47.12
C GLY A 47 6.40 -0.50 47.57
N ARG A 48 7.30 -0.63 48.56
CA ARG A 48 8.09 0.51 49.07
C ARG A 48 9.58 0.15 49.13
N ILE A 49 10.41 1.05 48.66
CA ILE A 49 11.88 0.97 48.78
C ILE A 49 12.25 1.50 50.18
N THR A 50 12.72 0.63 51.02
CA THR A 50 13.19 0.94 52.38
C THR A 50 14.64 0.52 52.55
N THR A 51 15.32 1.05 53.59
CA THR A 51 16.70 0.70 53.91
C THR A 51 16.87 -0.82 54.05
N ALA A 52 15.93 -1.50 54.72
CA ALA A 52 15.95 -2.96 54.88
C ALA A 52 15.85 -3.69 53.54
N ILE A 53 15.00 -3.24 52.62
CA ILE A 53 14.85 -3.85 51.29
C ILE A 53 16.11 -3.60 50.45
N VAL A 54 16.70 -2.40 50.51
CA VAL A 54 17.96 -2.10 49.81
C VAL A 54 19.08 -3.02 50.29
N GLN A 55 19.22 -3.18 51.60
CA GLN A 55 20.25 -4.04 52.19
C GLN A 55 20.01 -5.54 51.90
N SER A 56 18.75 -5.96 51.79
CA SER A 56 18.40 -7.33 51.38
C SER A 56 18.73 -7.58 49.91
N ALA A 57 18.43 -6.61 49.02
CA ALA A 57 18.69 -6.73 47.57
C ALA A 57 20.17 -6.52 47.21
N LEU A 58 20.88 -5.68 47.99
CA LEU A 58 22.28 -5.33 47.80
C LEU A 58 23.07 -5.58 49.10
N PRO A 59 23.41 -6.83 49.40
CA PRO A 59 24.04 -7.19 50.67
C PRO A 59 25.39 -6.49 50.88
N GLY A 60 25.63 -6.05 52.12
CA GLY A 60 26.89 -5.41 52.52
C GLY A 60 26.88 -3.87 52.45
N LEU A 61 25.76 -3.23 52.10
CA LEU A 61 25.61 -1.79 52.16
C LEU A 61 25.37 -1.34 53.62
N PRO A 62 26.13 -0.32 54.13
CA PRO A 62 25.82 0.32 55.39
C PRO A 62 24.55 1.19 55.23
N ASP A 63 23.91 1.56 56.38
CA ASP A 63 22.68 2.36 56.37
C ASP A 63 22.79 3.64 55.50
N ALA A 64 23.88 4.39 55.65
CA ALA A 64 24.13 5.57 54.83
C ALA A 64 24.23 5.25 53.33
N GLY A 65 24.78 4.09 52.98
CA GLY A 65 24.78 3.62 51.59
C GLY A 65 23.41 3.28 51.06
N ALA A 66 22.59 2.64 51.88
CA ALA A 66 21.21 2.33 51.53
C ALA A 66 20.35 3.61 51.37
N ASP A 67 20.56 4.59 52.23
CA ASP A 67 19.86 5.88 52.15
C ASP A 67 20.26 6.62 50.86
N ASN A 68 21.52 6.58 50.44
CA ASN A 68 21.96 7.12 49.16
C ASN A 68 21.30 6.40 47.97
N VAL A 69 21.16 5.08 48.01
CA VAL A 69 20.45 4.34 46.96
C VAL A 69 18.99 4.73 46.89
N ILE A 70 18.32 4.92 48.06
CA ILE A 70 16.93 5.38 48.10
C ILE A 70 16.81 6.80 47.51
N ALA A 71 17.73 7.69 47.90
CA ALA A 71 17.77 9.05 47.36
C ALA A 71 17.96 9.03 45.82
N TRP A 72 18.81 8.12 45.35
CA TRP A 72 19.03 7.92 43.92
C TRP A 72 17.80 7.37 43.19
N CYS A 73 17.13 6.37 43.77
CA CYS A 73 15.86 5.88 43.25
C CYS A 73 14.78 6.98 43.15
N ARG A 74 14.70 7.86 44.16
CA ARG A 74 13.82 9.03 44.12
C ARG A 74 14.21 10.00 42.99
N MET A 75 15.50 10.29 42.86
CA MET A 75 16.02 11.16 41.82
C MET A 75 15.73 10.60 40.43
N LEU A 76 15.80 9.29 40.24
CA LEU A 76 15.48 8.59 39.00
C LEU A 76 13.96 8.48 38.78
N GLY A 77 13.14 8.83 39.75
CA GLY A 77 11.68 8.75 39.68
C GLY A 77 11.14 7.33 39.83
N LEU A 78 11.92 6.38 40.36
CA LEU A 78 11.50 5.00 40.57
C LEU A 78 10.61 4.85 41.81
N CYS A 79 10.75 5.74 42.77
CA CYS A 79 9.88 5.83 43.93
C CYS A 79 9.52 7.29 44.27
N ASP A 80 8.44 7.44 45.02
CA ASP A 80 7.97 8.74 45.50
C ASP A 80 8.76 9.20 46.75
N ALA A 81 8.40 10.37 47.30
CA ALA A 81 9.05 10.93 48.47
C ALA A 81 8.94 10.03 49.72
N ARG A 82 7.95 9.15 49.77
CA ARG A 82 7.72 8.20 50.86
C ARG A 82 8.31 6.82 50.59
N GLY A 83 9.02 6.66 49.47
CA GLY A 83 9.62 5.40 49.03
C GLY A 83 8.67 4.44 48.30
N GLY A 84 7.41 4.82 48.09
CA GLY A 84 6.45 4.02 47.32
C GLY A 84 6.88 3.90 45.85
N LEU A 85 6.81 2.70 45.24
CA LEU A 85 7.12 2.50 43.84
C LEU A 85 6.19 3.35 42.96
N THR A 86 6.75 3.99 41.97
CA THR A 86 6.01 4.67 40.91
C THR A 86 5.71 3.72 39.75
N ALA A 87 4.86 4.14 38.80
CA ALA A 87 4.64 3.37 37.57
C ALA A 87 5.97 3.07 36.83
N LEU A 88 6.91 4.03 36.81
CA LEU A 88 8.25 3.81 36.26
C LEU A 88 9.04 2.76 37.07
N GLY A 89 8.92 2.78 38.40
CA GLY A 89 9.55 1.76 39.23
C GLY A 89 9.03 0.36 38.97
N GLU A 90 7.72 0.19 38.74
CA GLU A 90 7.13 -1.08 38.34
C GLU A 90 7.64 -1.54 36.95
N GLU A 91 7.76 -0.63 35.99
CA GLU A 91 8.34 -0.95 34.68
C GLU A 91 9.81 -1.38 34.78
N VAL A 92 10.60 -0.70 35.61
CA VAL A 92 12.00 -1.07 35.85
C VAL A 92 12.11 -2.45 36.52
N ALA A 93 11.18 -2.80 37.40
CA ALA A 93 11.11 -4.14 37.99
C ALA A 93 10.92 -5.22 36.91
N ASP A 94 10.18 -4.96 35.85
CA ASP A 94 9.90 -5.94 34.82
C ASP A 94 10.98 -5.97 33.70
N ALA A 95 11.51 -4.82 33.33
CA ALA A 95 12.40 -4.68 32.17
C ALA A 95 13.90 -4.69 32.50
N ASP A 96 14.30 -4.52 33.77
CA ASP A 96 15.68 -4.25 34.18
C ASP A 96 16.31 -3.02 33.52
N GLU A 97 15.52 -2.08 33.06
CA GLU A 97 15.95 -0.84 32.39
C GLU A 97 15.52 0.37 33.23
N ALA A 98 16.45 1.24 33.56
CA ALA A 98 16.18 2.44 34.34
C ALA A 98 16.69 3.69 33.64
N PRO A 99 16.10 4.88 33.86
CA PRO A 99 16.53 6.14 33.28
C PRO A 99 17.83 6.62 33.92
N VAL A 100 18.92 6.59 33.15
CA VAL A 100 20.22 7.10 33.61
C VAL A 100 20.43 8.50 33.06
N PRO A 101 20.59 9.51 33.94
CA PRO A 101 20.83 10.89 33.53
C PRO A 101 22.26 11.08 32.99
N GLU A 102 22.36 11.84 31.91
CA GLU A 102 23.60 12.19 31.27
C GLU A 102 23.56 13.64 30.80
N GLN A 103 24.54 14.43 31.17
CA GLN A 103 24.68 15.80 30.68
C GLN A 103 25.50 15.84 29.37
N GLY A 104 25.03 16.60 28.41
CA GLY A 104 25.69 16.72 27.14
C GLY A 104 25.03 17.68 26.17
N VAL A 105 25.62 17.78 24.97
CA VAL A 105 25.03 18.50 23.85
C VAL A 105 24.27 17.51 23.00
N TYR A 106 23.01 17.78 22.77
CA TYR A 106 22.11 16.92 22.02
C TYR A 106 21.53 17.65 20.83
N GLY A 107 21.49 16.99 19.67
CA GLY A 107 20.74 17.43 18.50
C GLY A 107 19.30 16.90 18.58
N LEU A 108 18.32 17.79 18.59
CA LEU A 108 16.91 17.45 18.62
C LEU A 108 16.29 17.76 17.26
N TRP A 109 15.64 16.78 16.64
CA TRP A 109 14.75 17.04 15.50
C TRP A 109 13.35 17.28 16.01
N LEU A 110 12.80 18.47 15.71
CA LEU A 110 11.50 18.92 16.17
C LEU A 110 10.55 19.04 15.00
N ALA A 111 9.34 18.54 15.18
CA ALA A 111 8.21 18.70 14.27
C ALA A 111 7.05 19.38 14.98
N GLU A 112 6.31 20.19 14.22
CA GLU A 112 5.08 20.80 14.69
C GLU A 112 3.99 20.69 13.61
N HIS A 113 2.84 20.15 14.00
CA HIS A 113 1.70 19.99 13.10
C HIS A 113 0.40 20.00 13.94
N PRO A 114 -0.71 20.56 13.43
CA PRO A 114 -1.95 20.69 14.23
C PRO A 114 -2.46 19.39 14.84
N VAL A 115 -2.28 18.24 14.17
CA VAL A 115 -2.69 16.92 14.68
C VAL A 115 -1.60 16.28 15.53
N LEU A 116 -0.34 16.46 15.15
CA LEU A 116 0.81 15.89 15.86
C LEU A 116 1.11 16.65 17.17
N GLY A 117 0.81 17.95 17.22
CA GLY A 117 1.37 18.86 18.20
C GLY A 117 2.85 19.07 17.96
N ARG A 118 3.55 19.60 18.96
CA ARG A 118 5.00 19.72 18.95
C ARG A 118 5.63 18.42 19.45
N ARG A 119 6.48 17.80 18.63
CA ARG A 119 7.11 16.50 18.91
C ARG A 119 8.60 16.49 18.62
N VAL A 120 9.34 15.74 19.45
CA VAL A 120 10.71 15.33 19.15
C VAL A 120 10.68 14.08 18.30
N LEU A 121 11.29 14.12 17.12
CA LEU A 121 11.33 13.01 16.17
C LEU A 121 12.54 12.10 16.42
N SER A 122 13.67 12.69 16.75
CA SER A 122 14.88 11.95 17.09
C SER A 122 15.82 12.82 17.93
N ILE A 123 16.69 12.15 18.65
CA ILE A 123 17.72 12.76 19.49
C ILE A 123 19.07 12.15 19.12
N GLU A 124 20.05 13.01 18.94
CA GLU A 124 21.42 12.60 18.67
C GLU A 124 22.33 13.20 19.75
N ARG A 125 23.23 12.38 20.31
CA ARG A 125 24.31 12.93 21.11
C ARG A 125 25.34 13.55 20.21
N LEU A 126 25.59 14.83 20.35
CA LEU A 126 26.63 15.53 19.62
C LEU A 126 27.95 15.44 20.39
N ALA A 127 29.02 15.02 19.72
CA ALA A 127 30.34 15.07 20.33
C ALA A 127 30.67 16.55 20.65
N ALA A 128 31.01 16.83 21.88
CA ALA A 128 31.42 18.16 22.27
C ALA A 128 32.73 18.50 21.52
N ASN A 129 32.63 19.31 20.47
CA ASN A 129 33.81 19.95 19.89
C ASN A 129 34.28 20.96 20.91
N ARG A 130 35.45 20.73 21.52
CA ARG A 130 36.05 21.59 22.54
C ARG A 130 36.30 23.04 22.09
N ASP A 131 36.25 23.32 20.77
CA ASP A 131 36.55 24.60 20.17
C ASP A 131 35.32 25.40 19.70
N GLN A 132 34.10 24.89 19.83
CA GLN A 132 32.90 25.69 19.52
C GLN A 132 32.59 26.62 20.69
N ARG A 133 33.03 27.88 20.55
CA ARG A 133 32.50 28.99 21.36
C ARG A 133 31.05 29.20 20.97
N TYR A 134 30.14 28.97 21.92
CA TYR A 134 28.71 29.23 21.78
C TYR A 134 28.46 30.74 21.79
N GLU A 135 28.74 31.42 20.69
CA GLU A 135 28.42 32.85 20.53
C GLU A 135 27.04 32.95 19.86
N SER A 136 26.16 33.68 20.50
CA SER A 136 24.81 34.06 20.11
C SER A 136 23.82 32.90 19.80
N ILE A 137 23.08 32.60 20.80
CA ILE A 137 22.05 31.59 20.77
C ILE A 137 20.68 32.28 20.86
N GLU A 138 19.87 32.19 19.79
CA GLU A 138 18.48 32.57 19.91
C GLU A 138 17.76 31.49 20.75
N PRO A 139 17.07 31.91 21.85
CA PRO A 139 16.35 30.97 22.68
C PRO A 139 15.24 30.33 21.84
N LEU A 140 15.20 28.99 21.78
CA LEU A 140 13.98 28.30 21.49
C LEU A 140 12.91 28.86 22.42
N ALA A 141 11.75 29.20 21.89
CA ALA A 141 10.57 29.34 22.71
C ALA A 141 10.27 27.94 23.29
N VAL A 142 11.05 27.56 24.30
CA VAL A 142 10.80 26.37 25.11
C VAL A 142 9.53 26.67 25.84
N ASP A 143 8.56 25.78 25.73
CA ASP A 143 7.34 25.83 26.51
C ASP A 143 7.70 26.16 27.95
N PRO A 144 7.17 27.24 28.55
CA PRO A 144 7.58 27.75 29.88
C PRO A 144 7.34 26.74 31.00
N ASP A 145 6.60 25.67 30.79
CA ASP A 145 6.41 24.60 31.76
C ASP A 145 7.67 23.72 31.86
N ARG A 146 8.59 24.21 32.67
CA ARG A 146 9.76 23.47 33.13
C ARG A 146 9.33 22.15 33.73
N GLY A 147 9.74 21.05 33.13
CA GLY A 147 9.38 19.69 33.54
C GLY A 147 8.44 18.99 32.58
N THR A 148 8.03 19.65 31.52
CA THR A 148 7.28 19.00 30.46
C THR A 148 8.18 17.98 29.79
N VAL A 149 7.84 16.71 29.98
CA VAL A 149 8.38 15.62 29.15
C VAL A 149 8.06 15.97 27.71
N PHE A 150 9.09 16.27 26.88
CA PHE A 150 8.85 16.42 25.45
C PHE A 150 8.23 15.12 24.96
N ARG A 151 6.97 15.18 24.53
CA ARG A 151 6.32 14.01 23.99
C ARG A 151 7.06 13.60 22.74
N SER A 152 7.69 12.44 22.81
CA SER A 152 8.44 11.86 21.70
C SER A 152 7.51 11.02 20.82
N VAL A 153 7.78 11.00 19.52
CA VAL A 153 7.25 9.98 18.62
C VAL A 153 8.11 8.72 18.64
N LEU A 154 9.19 8.71 19.44
CA LEU A 154 10.11 7.59 19.54
C LEU A 154 9.41 6.39 20.17
N ASP A 155 9.81 5.20 19.73
CA ASP A 155 9.37 3.93 20.27
C ASP A 155 9.58 3.90 21.81
N ALA A 156 8.71 3.18 22.52
CA ALA A 156 8.79 3.02 23.97
C ALA A 156 10.16 2.55 24.47
N LYS A 157 10.95 1.89 23.61
CA LYS A 157 12.33 1.48 23.91
C LYS A 157 13.34 2.62 23.95
N GLU A 158 13.05 3.76 23.30
CA GLU A 158 13.91 4.95 23.28
C GLU A 158 13.36 6.02 24.24
N ARG A 159 12.92 5.62 25.42
CA ARG A 159 12.44 6.55 26.44
C ARG A 159 13.58 7.47 26.87
N PHE A 160 13.35 8.76 26.75
CA PHE A 160 14.22 9.77 27.33
C PHE A 160 13.39 10.82 28.06
N MET A 161 14.03 11.44 29.00
CA MET A 161 13.44 12.50 29.79
C MET A 161 14.40 13.69 29.79
N VAL A 162 13.95 14.85 29.36
CA VAL A 162 14.71 16.10 29.54
C VAL A 162 14.55 16.50 30.99
N ARG A 163 15.61 16.38 31.79
CA ARG A 163 15.56 16.69 33.22
C ARG A 163 15.88 18.14 33.53
N ASP A 164 16.84 18.71 32.82
CA ASP A 164 17.21 20.10 32.99
C ASP A 164 17.78 20.66 31.69
N LEU A 165 17.33 21.87 31.37
CA LEU A 165 17.94 22.73 30.37
C LEU A 165 18.73 23.77 31.15
N PRO A 166 20.07 23.68 31.21
CA PRO A 166 20.86 24.65 31.97
C PRO A 166 20.61 26.05 31.46
N THR A 167 20.39 26.95 32.38
CA THR A 167 20.23 28.37 32.10
C THR A 167 21.57 29.04 32.20
N ASN A 168 22.08 29.59 31.12
CA ASN A 168 23.18 30.56 31.17
C ASN A 168 22.58 31.95 31.43
N HIS A 169 22.84 32.54 32.60
CA HIS A 169 22.42 33.88 32.98
C HIS A 169 20.93 34.18 32.86
N GLY A 170 20.07 33.21 33.23
CA GLY A 170 18.59 33.41 33.25
C GLY A 170 17.90 33.17 31.91
N GLN A 171 18.60 32.75 30.88
CA GLN A 171 18.03 32.28 29.61
C GLN A 171 18.07 30.75 29.52
N PRO A 172 17.04 30.09 28.91
CA PRO A 172 17.09 28.65 28.67
C PRO A 172 18.32 28.27 27.86
N GLY A 173 18.93 27.14 28.19
CA GLY A 173 20.19 26.65 27.62
C GLY A 173 20.20 26.70 26.11
N GLY A 174 21.32 27.17 25.64
CA GLY A 174 21.51 27.70 24.32
C GLY A 174 21.34 26.76 23.17
N LEU A 175 20.78 27.28 22.11
CA LEU A 175 20.65 26.63 20.80
C LEU A 175 21.82 26.96 19.88
N VAL A 176 22.38 25.96 19.24
CA VAL A 176 23.42 26.14 18.21
C VAL A 176 22.86 25.69 16.87
N GLY A 177 22.56 26.65 16.02
CA GLY A 177 22.23 26.43 14.62
C GLY A 177 20.92 25.67 14.38
N GLU A 178 20.10 26.18 13.49
CA GLU A 178 18.87 25.54 13.04
C GLU A 178 19.10 24.98 11.64
N THR A 179 18.96 23.67 11.48
CA THR A 179 18.88 23.04 10.16
C THR A 179 17.43 22.73 9.87
N ARG A 180 16.91 23.22 8.74
CA ARG A 180 15.53 22.96 8.30
C ARG A 180 15.51 21.83 7.27
N ALA A 181 14.53 20.97 7.40
CA ALA A 181 14.24 19.88 6.47
C ALA A 181 12.74 19.68 6.38
N THR A 182 12.31 18.80 5.49
CA THR A 182 10.93 18.33 5.41
C THR A 182 10.87 16.85 5.73
N CYS A 183 9.83 16.42 6.40
CA CYS A 183 9.53 15.02 6.71
C CYS A 183 8.13 14.67 6.27
N ARG A 184 7.96 13.46 5.77
CA ARG A 184 6.64 12.95 5.40
C ARG A 184 5.90 12.49 6.65
N LEU A 185 4.69 13.02 6.82
CA LEU A 185 3.73 12.63 7.85
C LEU A 185 2.57 11.90 7.18
N ARG A 186 2.22 10.73 7.71
CA ARG A 186 1.11 9.91 7.22
C ARG A 186 0.20 9.54 8.38
N TRP A 187 -1.08 9.88 8.24
CA TRP A 187 -2.14 9.47 9.13
C TRP A 187 -3.02 8.43 8.46
N THR A 188 -3.42 7.43 9.20
CA THR A 188 -4.40 6.43 8.76
C THR A 188 -5.59 6.50 9.71
N LEU A 189 -6.77 6.67 9.15
CA LEU A 189 -8.03 6.75 9.86
C LEU A 189 -8.84 5.50 9.54
N ASP A 190 -8.96 4.61 10.52
CA ASP A 190 -9.70 3.35 10.45
C ASP A 190 -10.92 3.40 11.36
N PHE A 191 -12.01 2.73 10.98
CA PHE A 191 -13.21 2.65 11.79
C PHE A 191 -13.20 1.40 12.68
N ASP A 192 -13.12 1.60 13.99
CA ASP A 192 -13.25 0.52 14.98
C ASP A 192 -14.74 0.22 15.20
N GLN A 193 -15.22 -0.88 14.61
CA GLN A 193 -16.61 -1.31 14.72
C GLN A 193 -17.00 -1.67 16.16
N ALA A 194 -16.08 -2.20 16.97
CA ALA A 194 -16.36 -2.61 18.33
C ALA A 194 -16.62 -1.40 19.25
N ARG A 195 -15.90 -0.32 19.02
CA ARG A 195 -16.00 0.93 19.78
C ARG A 195 -16.90 1.97 19.13
N ASN A 196 -17.31 1.75 17.88
CA ASN A 196 -18.08 2.67 17.03
C ASN A 196 -17.41 4.06 16.92
N LEU A 197 -16.10 4.07 16.77
CA LEU A 197 -15.32 5.31 16.65
C LEU A 197 -14.22 5.16 15.59
N TRP A 198 -13.74 6.30 15.09
CA TRP A 198 -12.60 6.37 14.20
C TRP A 198 -11.30 6.34 15.00
N GLN A 199 -10.40 5.45 14.63
CA GLN A 199 -9.06 5.34 15.19
C GLN A 199 -8.07 6.00 14.26
N LEU A 200 -7.18 6.83 14.81
CA LEU A 200 -6.16 7.54 14.06
C LEU A 200 -4.78 6.96 14.39
N ASP A 201 -4.14 6.35 13.41
CA ASP A 201 -2.77 5.86 13.49
C ASP A 201 -1.83 6.75 12.67
N GLY A 202 -0.68 7.09 13.23
CA GLY A 202 0.28 7.97 12.59
C GLY A 202 1.62 7.30 12.33
N LEU A 203 2.23 7.64 11.18
CA LEU A 203 3.60 7.34 10.85
C LEU A 203 4.30 8.62 10.42
N ILE A 204 5.52 8.85 10.91
CA ILE A 204 6.36 9.96 10.50
C ILE A 204 7.73 9.47 10.02
N GLU A 205 8.22 10.08 8.96
CA GLU A 205 9.57 9.85 8.46
C GLU A 205 10.56 10.66 9.31
N ALA A 206 11.05 10.05 10.39
CA ALA A 206 11.97 10.70 11.30
C ALA A 206 13.41 10.68 10.76
N PRO A 207 14.13 11.82 10.77
CA PRO A 207 15.54 11.85 10.46
C PRO A 207 16.34 11.01 11.45
N GLN A 208 17.27 10.23 10.94
CA GLN A 208 18.27 9.52 11.73
C GLN A 208 19.65 10.13 11.45
N GLY A 209 20.58 9.97 12.35
CA GLY A 209 21.96 10.35 12.11
C GLY A 209 22.47 9.83 10.77
N ASN A 210 23.40 10.55 10.12
CA ASN A 210 23.97 10.24 8.81
C ASN A 210 23.05 10.44 7.59
N GLY A 211 22.04 11.31 7.67
CA GLY A 211 21.16 11.63 6.55
C GLY A 211 20.17 10.52 6.17
N LYS A 212 20.05 9.48 6.99
CA LYS A 212 19.03 8.44 6.82
C LYS A 212 17.71 8.87 7.45
N HIS A 213 16.62 8.38 6.88
CA HIS A 213 15.27 8.57 7.39
C HIS A 213 14.64 7.21 7.70
N ALA A 214 13.85 7.14 8.75
CA ALA A 214 13.09 5.94 9.10
C ALA A 214 11.64 6.31 9.39
N MET A 215 10.71 5.48 8.89
CA MET A 215 9.30 5.58 9.26
C MET A 215 9.12 5.09 10.69
N ARG A 216 8.56 5.95 11.54
CA ARG A 216 8.29 5.64 12.95
C ARG A 216 6.82 5.83 13.28
N PRO A 217 6.22 4.91 14.07
CA PRO A 217 4.86 5.09 14.55
C PRO A 217 4.76 6.27 15.52
N ILE A 218 3.66 6.99 15.43
CA ILE A 218 3.34 8.07 16.36
C ILE A 218 2.45 7.46 17.44
N GLN A 219 2.93 7.49 18.68
CA GLN A 219 2.09 7.10 19.82
C GLN A 219 1.10 8.24 20.11
N HIS A 220 -0.16 7.99 19.87
CA HIS A 220 -1.24 8.91 20.20
C HIS A 220 -1.88 8.55 21.53
N GLU A 221 -2.12 9.56 22.35
CA GLU A 221 -3.12 9.43 23.41
C GLU A 221 -4.49 9.54 22.75
N PRO A 222 -5.38 8.51 22.90
CA PRO A 222 -6.62 8.39 22.13
C PRO A 222 -7.59 9.57 22.29
N GLU A 223 -7.41 10.41 23.31
CA GLU A 223 -8.35 11.46 23.68
C GLU A 223 -8.15 12.80 22.97
N SER A 224 -7.07 12.97 22.19
CA SER A 224 -6.69 14.32 21.74
C SER A 224 -7.15 14.71 20.34
N VAL A 225 -7.59 13.79 19.47
CA VAL A 225 -7.98 14.10 18.08
C VAL A 225 -9.23 13.36 17.65
N GLU A 226 -10.39 14.01 17.81
CA GLU A 226 -11.61 13.53 17.18
C GLU A 226 -11.60 13.89 15.68
N LEU A 227 -11.43 12.89 14.83
CA LEU A 227 -11.66 12.97 13.39
C LEU A 227 -12.80 12.02 13.03
N ASP A 228 -13.88 12.59 12.53
CA ASP A 228 -14.99 11.83 11.97
C ASP A 228 -14.91 11.88 10.44
N LEU A 229 -14.54 10.76 9.84
CA LEU A 229 -14.40 10.66 8.40
C LEU A 229 -15.72 10.92 7.67
N TRP A 230 -16.86 10.56 8.25
CA TRP A 230 -18.15 10.81 7.62
C TRP A 230 -18.42 12.31 7.47
N ASN A 231 -18.11 13.09 8.50
CA ASN A 231 -18.22 14.55 8.46
C ASN A 231 -17.21 15.17 7.49
N LEU A 232 -15.98 14.63 7.43
CA LEU A 232 -14.97 15.08 6.47
C LEU A 232 -15.43 14.85 5.04
N ILE A 233 -15.95 13.67 4.71
CA ILE A 233 -16.46 13.35 3.37
C ILE A 233 -17.60 14.28 2.97
N VAL A 234 -18.52 14.60 3.88
CA VAL A 234 -19.59 15.58 3.61
C VAL A 234 -18.98 16.94 3.26
N THR A 235 -17.97 17.39 4.01
CA THR A 235 -17.25 18.64 3.71
C THR A 235 -16.54 18.59 2.36
N TRP A 236 -15.92 17.45 2.02
CA TRP A 236 -15.20 17.29 0.76
C TRP A 236 -16.10 17.05 -0.45
N SER A 237 -17.38 16.72 -0.23
CA SER A 237 -18.33 16.39 -1.30
C SER A 237 -18.59 17.54 -2.28
N THR A 238 -18.48 18.78 -1.84
CA THR A 238 -18.64 20.00 -2.67
C THR A 238 -17.31 20.49 -3.28
N GLY A 239 -16.20 19.82 -2.98
CA GLY A 239 -14.85 20.19 -3.42
C GLY A 239 -14.07 19.01 -3.98
N PRO A 240 -13.05 18.52 -3.26
CA PRO A 240 -12.10 17.51 -3.80
C PRO A 240 -12.73 16.19 -4.20
N LEU A 241 -13.89 15.83 -3.64
CA LEU A 241 -14.59 14.57 -3.95
C LEU A 241 -15.54 14.71 -5.17
N SER A 242 -16.00 15.92 -5.48
CA SER A 242 -17.00 16.16 -6.54
C SER A 242 -16.62 15.63 -7.94
N PRO A 243 -15.34 15.60 -8.37
CA PRO A 243 -14.97 15.03 -9.68
C PRO A 243 -15.22 13.51 -9.79
N PHE A 244 -15.32 12.80 -8.66
CA PHE A 244 -15.49 11.35 -8.65
C PHE A 244 -16.96 10.91 -8.61
N GLY A 245 -17.87 11.80 -8.21
CA GLY A 245 -19.29 11.52 -8.11
C GLY A 245 -19.99 12.40 -7.09
N ARG A 246 -21.26 12.12 -6.83
CA ARG A 246 -22.08 12.82 -5.85
C ARG A 246 -22.21 12.00 -4.58
N TRP A 247 -21.77 12.54 -3.46
CA TRP A 247 -21.94 11.89 -2.16
C TRP A 247 -23.41 11.91 -1.70
N GLN A 248 -23.92 10.75 -1.35
CA GLN A 248 -25.28 10.53 -0.81
C GLN A 248 -25.15 10.27 0.69
N ALA A 249 -25.26 11.33 1.50
CA ALA A 249 -25.01 11.26 2.94
C ALA A 249 -25.93 10.28 3.68
N GLY A 250 -27.22 10.22 3.31
CA GLY A 250 -28.18 9.29 3.91
C GLY A 250 -27.87 7.81 3.67
N GLU A 251 -27.19 7.50 2.59
CA GLU A 251 -26.84 6.14 2.19
C GLU A 251 -25.35 5.84 2.41
N ARG A 252 -24.58 6.83 2.82
CA ARG A 252 -23.13 6.79 3.03
C ARG A 252 -22.39 6.15 1.84
N ARG A 253 -22.75 6.56 0.64
CA ARG A 253 -22.13 6.09 -0.60
C ARG A 253 -21.91 7.20 -1.62
N LEU A 254 -21.00 6.98 -2.56
CA LEU A 254 -20.75 7.87 -3.69
C LEU A 254 -21.53 7.39 -4.91
N ALA A 255 -22.42 8.23 -5.45
CA ALA A 255 -23.11 7.99 -6.69
C ALA A 255 -22.18 8.27 -7.87
N VAL A 256 -21.86 7.25 -8.66
CA VAL A 256 -20.87 7.31 -9.74
C VAL A 256 -21.45 6.87 -11.08
N ALA A 257 -20.91 7.40 -12.18
CA ALA A 257 -21.24 6.93 -13.51
C ALA A 257 -20.60 5.54 -13.75
N PHE A 258 -21.32 4.64 -14.39
CA PHE A 258 -20.86 3.29 -14.69
C PHE A 258 -19.53 3.27 -15.47
N THR A 259 -19.33 4.20 -16.42
CA THR A 259 -18.15 4.28 -17.28
C THR A 259 -16.83 4.56 -16.52
N GLY A 260 -16.90 5.00 -15.29
CA GLY A 260 -15.74 5.27 -14.44
C GLY A 260 -15.32 4.11 -13.53
N LEU A 261 -15.91 2.92 -13.70
CA LEU A 261 -15.70 1.77 -12.83
C LEU A 261 -14.75 0.74 -13.45
N THR A 262 -13.88 0.19 -12.63
CA THR A 262 -13.09 -1.01 -12.95
C THR A 262 -13.92 -2.28 -12.70
N GLU A 263 -13.46 -3.40 -13.23
CA GLU A 263 -14.17 -4.69 -13.03
C GLU A 263 -14.27 -5.09 -11.54
N GLY A 264 -13.22 -4.86 -10.75
CA GLY A 264 -13.26 -5.13 -9.31
C GLY A 264 -14.30 -4.27 -8.59
N GLU A 265 -14.37 -2.98 -8.94
CA GLU A 265 -15.34 -2.02 -8.37
C GLU A 265 -16.80 -2.40 -8.73
N ILE A 266 -17.02 -2.95 -9.94
CA ILE A 266 -18.34 -3.45 -10.38
C ILE A 266 -18.84 -4.57 -9.48
N ASP A 267 -17.97 -5.46 -9.02
CA ASP A 267 -18.38 -6.60 -8.19
C ASP A 267 -18.50 -6.24 -6.71
N THR A 268 -17.58 -5.44 -6.20
CA THR A 268 -17.48 -5.12 -4.78
C THR A 268 -18.36 -3.97 -4.34
N PHE A 269 -18.78 -3.08 -5.24
CA PHE A 269 -19.41 -1.78 -4.93
C PHE A 269 -18.54 -0.89 -4.05
N HIS A 270 -17.23 -1.03 -4.15
CA HIS A 270 -16.27 -0.21 -3.45
C HIS A 270 -15.25 0.33 -4.43
N LYS A 271 -14.75 1.52 -4.14
CA LYS A 271 -13.77 2.23 -4.97
C LYS A 271 -12.73 2.89 -4.11
N SER A 272 -11.48 2.82 -4.55
CA SER A 272 -10.40 3.63 -3.97
C SER A 272 -10.26 4.94 -4.72
N LEU A 273 -10.22 6.04 -3.97
CA LEU A 273 -10.14 7.39 -4.50
C LEU A 273 -8.87 8.08 -4.02
N ARG A 274 -8.27 8.87 -4.87
CA ARG A 274 -7.10 9.68 -4.52
C ARG A 274 -7.42 11.15 -4.74
N LEU A 275 -7.41 11.92 -3.64
CA LEU A 275 -7.63 13.36 -3.62
C LEU A 275 -6.26 14.06 -3.54
N ARG A 276 -6.00 15.00 -4.43
CA ARG A 276 -4.68 15.63 -4.53
C ARG A 276 -4.37 16.61 -3.40
N ARG A 277 -5.36 17.35 -2.95
CA ARG A 277 -5.19 18.33 -1.88
C ARG A 277 -6.47 18.46 -1.10
N VAL A 278 -6.35 18.34 0.21
CA VAL A 278 -7.49 18.43 1.13
C VAL A 278 -7.10 19.27 2.32
N GLU A 279 -7.96 20.18 2.70
CA GLU A 279 -7.84 20.95 3.94
C GLU A 279 -8.81 20.43 4.98
N ILE A 280 -8.31 20.19 6.18
CA ILE A 280 -9.12 19.81 7.34
C ILE A 280 -9.05 20.97 8.33
N PRO A 281 -10.17 21.67 8.58
CA PRO A 281 -10.19 22.84 9.46
C PRO A 281 -9.57 22.53 10.84
N GLY A 282 -8.58 23.33 11.25
CA GLY A 282 -7.87 23.15 12.51
C GLY A 282 -6.96 21.92 12.60
N LYS A 283 -6.82 21.14 11.54
CA LYS A 283 -6.03 19.89 11.49
C LYS A 283 -4.97 19.88 10.40
N GLY A 284 -4.91 20.92 9.56
CA GLY A 284 -3.88 21.08 8.53
C GLY A 284 -4.33 20.78 7.11
N SER A 285 -3.35 20.90 6.18
CA SER A 285 -3.51 20.62 4.76
C SER A 285 -2.75 19.34 4.40
N TYR A 286 -3.35 18.51 3.58
CA TYR A 286 -2.81 17.23 3.14
C TYR A 286 -2.73 17.21 1.62
N GLU A 287 -1.54 16.88 1.09
CA GLU A 287 -1.28 16.93 -0.35
C GLU A 287 -1.73 15.68 -1.08
N ASP A 288 -1.79 14.54 -0.37
CA ASP A 288 -2.21 13.26 -0.90
C ASP A 288 -3.13 12.56 0.11
N VAL A 289 -4.38 12.37 -0.30
CA VAL A 289 -5.38 11.71 0.50
C VAL A 289 -5.96 10.54 -0.27
N THR A 290 -5.81 9.34 0.28
CA THR A 290 -6.39 8.13 -0.29
C THR A 290 -7.56 7.68 0.56
N LEU A 291 -8.72 7.55 -0.07
CA LEU A 291 -9.90 6.91 0.51
C LEU A 291 -9.97 5.49 -0.06
N GLU A 292 -9.87 4.50 0.80
CA GLU A 292 -9.96 3.08 0.45
C GLU A 292 -11.35 2.56 0.81
N ASP A 293 -11.84 1.61 0.03
CA ASP A 293 -13.13 0.95 0.23
C ASP A 293 -14.34 1.90 0.35
N VAL A 294 -14.32 2.99 -0.43
CA VAL A 294 -15.44 3.93 -0.49
C VAL A 294 -16.65 3.23 -1.10
N PRO A 295 -17.78 3.14 -0.39
CA PRO A 295 -18.99 2.56 -0.96
C PRO A 295 -19.48 3.37 -2.14
N VAL A 296 -19.73 2.69 -3.27
CA VAL A 296 -20.23 3.33 -4.49
C VAL A 296 -21.54 2.73 -4.94
N GLY A 297 -22.31 3.53 -5.65
CA GLY A 297 -23.55 3.10 -6.27
C GLY A 297 -23.81 3.88 -7.55
N PRO A 298 -24.82 3.50 -8.35
CA PRO A 298 -25.11 4.16 -9.62
C PRO A 298 -25.62 5.59 -9.39
N ALA A 299 -25.17 6.50 -10.29
CA ALA A 299 -25.66 7.87 -10.29
C ALA A 299 -27.05 8.00 -10.89
N THR A 300 -27.39 7.14 -11.86
CA THR A 300 -28.65 7.17 -12.61
C THR A 300 -29.22 5.75 -12.80
N ALA A 301 -30.49 5.65 -13.15
CA ALA A 301 -31.10 4.37 -13.53
C ALA A 301 -30.39 3.72 -14.73
N GLN A 302 -29.87 4.52 -15.67
CA GLN A 302 -29.12 3.99 -16.81
C GLN A 302 -27.77 3.39 -16.36
N ASP A 303 -27.09 4.02 -15.41
CA ASP A 303 -25.86 3.46 -14.83
C ASP A 303 -26.15 2.17 -14.07
N ALA A 304 -27.25 2.12 -13.30
CA ALA A 304 -27.68 0.92 -12.60
C ALA A 304 -27.98 -0.23 -13.56
N GLN A 305 -28.67 0.05 -14.66
CA GLN A 305 -28.95 -0.92 -15.71
C GLN A 305 -27.68 -1.50 -16.33
N ARG A 306 -26.74 -0.63 -16.71
CA ARG A 306 -25.43 -1.04 -17.27
C ARG A 306 -24.62 -1.85 -16.27
N TRP A 307 -24.63 -1.43 -15.00
CA TRP A 307 -23.93 -2.12 -13.93
C TRP A 307 -24.48 -3.52 -13.66
N ALA A 308 -25.82 -3.64 -13.56
CA ALA A 308 -26.48 -4.91 -13.39
C ALA A 308 -26.16 -5.88 -14.54
N MET A 309 -26.19 -5.39 -15.79
CA MET A 309 -25.84 -6.19 -16.96
C MET A 309 -24.38 -6.62 -16.96
N ALA A 310 -23.45 -5.74 -16.62
CA ALA A 310 -22.03 -6.08 -16.54
C ALA A 310 -21.76 -7.17 -15.50
N ARG A 311 -22.39 -7.09 -14.32
CA ARG A 311 -22.30 -8.14 -13.29
C ARG A 311 -22.89 -9.47 -13.78
N PHE A 312 -24.03 -9.40 -14.44
CA PHE A 312 -24.70 -10.57 -14.99
C PHE A 312 -23.82 -11.25 -16.07
N ASP A 313 -23.26 -10.49 -17.00
CA ASP A 313 -22.37 -11.01 -18.04
C ASP A 313 -21.12 -11.68 -17.47
N ARG A 314 -20.53 -11.10 -16.44
CA ARG A 314 -19.39 -11.71 -15.73
C ARG A 314 -19.76 -12.98 -14.99
N HIS A 315 -20.94 -12.99 -14.38
CA HIS A 315 -21.45 -14.20 -13.73
C HIS A 315 -21.64 -15.33 -14.73
N LEU A 316 -22.16 -15.04 -15.93
CA LEU A 316 -22.29 -16.02 -17.01
C LEU A 316 -20.92 -16.56 -17.44
N ALA A 317 -19.93 -15.69 -17.58
CA ALA A 317 -18.58 -16.07 -18.00
C ALA A 317 -17.83 -16.93 -16.95
N THR A 318 -18.08 -16.70 -15.66
CA THR A 318 -17.40 -17.46 -14.59
C THR A 318 -18.01 -18.83 -14.32
N LYS A 319 -19.26 -19.05 -14.70
CA LYS A 319 -19.99 -20.32 -14.49
C LYS A 319 -20.59 -20.79 -15.82
N PRO A 320 -19.77 -21.30 -16.74
CA PRO A 320 -20.27 -21.83 -18.01
C PRO A 320 -21.19 -23.03 -17.77
N GLY A 321 -22.20 -23.14 -18.56
CA GLY A 321 -23.14 -24.26 -18.50
C GLY A 321 -24.58 -23.84 -18.84
N TYR A 322 -25.39 -24.83 -19.24
CA TYR A 322 -26.78 -24.61 -19.53
C TYR A 322 -27.56 -24.07 -18.32
N ARG A 323 -28.43 -23.10 -18.56
CA ARG A 323 -29.35 -22.53 -17.57
C ARG A 323 -30.74 -22.44 -18.14
N SER A 324 -31.72 -22.81 -17.34
CA SER A 324 -33.10 -22.52 -17.69
C SER A 324 -33.39 -21.01 -17.66
N ARG A 325 -34.40 -20.54 -18.36
CA ARG A 325 -34.81 -19.14 -18.33
C ARG A 325 -35.18 -18.66 -16.92
N ALA A 326 -35.77 -19.56 -16.11
CA ALA A 326 -36.09 -19.26 -14.71
C ALA A 326 -34.81 -19.05 -13.89
N GLU A 327 -33.79 -19.87 -14.08
CA GLU A 327 -32.46 -19.71 -13.41
C GLU A 327 -31.77 -18.42 -13.85
N VAL A 328 -31.83 -18.07 -15.13
CA VAL A 328 -31.28 -16.81 -15.65
C VAL A 328 -31.91 -15.60 -14.94
N ARG A 329 -33.26 -15.59 -14.82
CA ARG A 329 -33.99 -14.54 -14.08
C ARG A 329 -33.65 -14.51 -12.61
N ALA A 330 -33.60 -15.67 -11.95
CA ALA A 330 -33.26 -15.78 -10.54
C ALA A 330 -31.83 -15.30 -10.25
N GLN A 331 -30.89 -15.65 -11.11
CA GLN A 331 -29.50 -15.18 -10.99
C GLN A 331 -29.36 -13.68 -11.16
N PHE A 332 -30.07 -13.09 -12.13
CA PHE A 332 -30.06 -11.63 -12.29
C PHE A 332 -30.67 -10.94 -11.06
N ALA A 333 -31.79 -11.43 -10.54
CA ALA A 333 -32.38 -10.91 -9.31
C ALA A 333 -31.40 -11.02 -8.13
N GLN A 334 -30.76 -12.18 -7.94
CA GLN A 334 -29.78 -12.40 -6.88
C GLN A 334 -28.57 -11.46 -6.98
N LEU A 335 -28.16 -11.05 -8.19
CA LEU A 335 -27.04 -10.12 -8.40
C LEU A 335 -27.42 -8.66 -8.13
N THR A 336 -28.71 -8.33 -8.07
CA THR A 336 -29.22 -6.97 -7.88
C THR A 336 -29.85 -6.74 -6.51
N GLU A 337 -30.54 -7.74 -5.95
CA GLU A 337 -31.15 -7.67 -4.62
C GLU A 337 -30.13 -7.48 -3.51
N GLY A 338 -30.46 -6.67 -2.52
CA GLY A 338 -29.57 -6.32 -1.39
C GLY A 338 -28.33 -5.53 -1.78
N THR A 339 -28.26 -5.01 -3.02
CA THR A 339 -27.14 -4.23 -3.53
C THR A 339 -27.55 -2.77 -3.77
N PRO A 340 -26.60 -1.85 -3.98
CA PRO A 340 -26.89 -0.46 -4.38
C PRO A 340 -27.67 -0.31 -5.69
N LEU A 341 -27.88 -1.38 -6.46
CA LEU A 341 -28.65 -1.39 -7.70
C LEU A 341 -30.15 -1.54 -7.47
N GLU A 342 -30.56 -2.19 -6.39
CA GLU A 342 -31.96 -2.54 -6.09
C GLU A 342 -32.92 -1.34 -6.16
N PRO A 343 -32.59 -0.15 -5.58
CA PRO A 343 -33.49 1.00 -5.61
C PRO A 343 -33.81 1.51 -7.02
N PHE A 344 -32.98 1.17 -8.00
CA PHE A 344 -33.17 1.56 -9.40
C PHE A 344 -33.93 0.54 -10.22
N SER A 345 -34.25 -0.63 -9.63
CA SER A 345 -35.01 -1.72 -10.26
C SER A 345 -34.50 -2.06 -11.67
N PRO A 346 -33.21 -2.40 -11.86
CA PRO A 346 -32.70 -2.75 -13.18
C PRO A 346 -33.42 -3.96 -13.72
N THR A 347 -33.70 -3.96 -15.03
CA THR A 347 -34.47 -5.00 -15.69
C THR A 347 -33.60 -5.92 -16.51
N LEU A 348 -33.84 -7.22 -16.44
CA LEU A 348 -33.25 -8.18 -17.36
C LEU A 348 -33.90 -8.03 -18.73
N PRO A 349 -33.13 -7.87 -19.83
CA PRO A 349 -33.67 -7.90 -21.18
C PRO A 349 -34.46 -9.22 -21.46
N SER A 350 -35.32 -9.21 -22.45
CA SER A 350 -35.99 -10.43 -22.88
C SER A 350 -34.96 -11.51 -23.24
N HIS A 351 -35.33 -12.76 -23.10
CA HIS A 351 -34.44 -13.87 -23.44
C HIS A 351 -33.98 -13.82 -24.90
N ASP A 352 -34.87 -13.46 -25.80
CA ASP A 352 -34.58 -13.29 -27.23
C ASP A 352 -33.56 -12.15 -27.46
N ASP A 353 -33.66 -11.04 -26.72
CA ASP A 353 -32.68 -9.95 -26.80
C ASP A 353 -31.31 -10.38 -26.23
N LEU A 354 -31.30 -11.17 -25.15
CA LEU A 354 -30.05 -11.71 -24.60
C LEU A 354 -29.35 -12.63 -25.59
N LEU A 355 -30.09 -13.52 -26.26
CA LEU A 355 -29.55 -14.39 -27.31
C LEU A 355 -29.06 -13.58 -28.52
N ALA A 356 -29.82 -12.55 -28.93
CA ALA A 356 -29.43 -11.66 -30.02
C ALA A 356 -28.10 -10.93 -29.73
N GLN A 357 -27.96 -10.40 -28.51
CA GLN A 357 -26.74 -9.77 -28.06
C GLN A 357 -25.56 -10.74 -27.96
N ALA A 358 -25.84 -12.00 -27.60
CA ALA A 358 -24.83 -13.06 -27.53
C ALA A 358 -24.45 -13.66 -28.88
N GLY A 359 -25.14 -13.30 -29.97
CA GLY A 359 -24.97 -13.92 -31.30
C GLY A 359 -23.55 -13.82 -31.90
N LYS A 360 -22.67 -12.96 -31.36
CA LYS A 360 -21.27 -12.83 -31.75
C LYS A 360 -20.30 -13.50 -30.77
N ASP A 361 -20.81 -13.97 -29.64
CA ASP A 361 -20.03 -14.60 -28.57
C ASP A 361 -20.58 -16.02 -28.31
N PRO A 362 -19.95 -17.05 -28.85
CA PRO A 362 -20.43 -18.43 -28.71
C PRO A 362 -20.52 -18.90 -27.26
N GLU A 363 -19.59 -18.53 -26.37
CA GLU A 363 -19.61 -18.97 -24.98
C GLU A 363 -20.84 -18.38 -24.26
N ARG A 364 -21.11 -17.12 -24.49
CA ARG A 364 -22.27 -16.42 -23.95
C ARG A 364 -23.58 -16.97 -24.54
N PHE A 365 -23.63 -17.18 -25.86
CA PHE A 365 -24.78 -17.75 -26.52
C PHE A 365 -25.15 -19.11 -25.94
N TRP A 366 -24.20 -20.03 -25.90
CA TRP A 366 -24.45 -21.41 -25.41
C TRP A 366 -24.66 -21.48 -23.89
N SER A 367 -24.27 -20.49 -23.13
CA SER A 367 -24.59 -20.35 -21.72
C SER A 367 -26.06 -19.93 -21.47
N LEU A 368 -26.70 -19.27 -22.45
CA LEU A 368 -28.04 -18.76 -22.38
C LEU A 368 -29.05 -19.62 -23.17
N ALA A 369 -28.60 -20.24 -24.27
CA ALA A 369 -29.49 -21.01 -25.15
C ALA A 369 -29.94 -22.29 -24.48
N ALA A 370 -31.27 -22.41 -24.33
CA ALA A 370 -31.89 -23.63 -23.88
C ALA A 370 -32.15 -24.58 -25.08
N PRO A 371 -32.26 -25.90 -24.87
CA PRO A 371 -32.63 -26.83 -25.96
C PRO A 371 -33.88 -26.41 -26.70
N VAL A 372 -34.86 -25.79 -26.04
CA VAL A 372 -36.09 -25.27 -26.65
C VAL A 372 -35.83 -24.13 -27.62
N ASP A 373 -34.80 -23.33 -27.40
CA ASP A 373 -34.43 -22.22 -28.28
C ASP A 373 -33.86 -22.73 -29.62
N LEU A 374 -33.40 -23.98 -29.66
CA LEU A 374 -32.88 -24.67 -30.85
C LEU A 374 -33.97 -25.53 -31.52
N SER A 375 -35.15 -25.62 -30.92
CA SER A 375 -36.25 -26.44 -31.47
C SER A 375 -36.89 -25.74 -32.68
N PRO A 376 -37.13 -26.48 -33.77
CA PRO A 376 -37.90 -25.98 -34.89
C PRO A 376 -39.40 -25.83 -34.60
N TYR A 377 -39.87 -26.35 -33.46
CA TYR A 377 -41.30 -26.34 -33.09
C TYR A 377 -41.60 -25.18 -32.15
N PRO A 378 -42.76 -24.53 -32.30
CA PRO A 378 -43.16 -23.46 -31.38
C PRO A 378 -43.35 -24.00 -29.97
N ALA A 379 -42.85 -23.27 -28.99
CA ALA A 379 -43.03 -23.60 -27.59
C ALA A 379 -44.47 -23.34 -27.15
N THR A 380 -44.94 -24.15 -26.21
CA THR A 380 -46.33 -24.06 -25.67
C THR A 380 -46.43 -23.18 -24.44
N SER A 381 -45.33 -22.66 -23.93
CA SER A 381 -45.29 -21.73 -22.79
C SER A 381 -44.46 -20.49 -23.10
N ASP A 382 -44.77 -19.37 -22.41
CA ASP A 382 -44.06 -18.09 -22.57
C ASP A 382 -42.55 -18.19 -22.22
N ASP A 383 -42.22 -19.16 -21.36
CA ASP A 383 -40.82 -19.42 -20.98
C ASP A 383 -40.03 -20.23 -22.02
N LEU A 384 -40.71 -20.79 -22.99
CA LEU A 384 -40.19 -21.73 -23.97
C LEU A 384 -40.37 -21.25 -25.42
N GLY A 385 -40.34 -19.96 -25.69
CA GLY A 385 -40.51 -19.40 -27.03
C GLY A 385 -39.64 -20.08 -28.09
N PRO A 386 -40.06 -20.08 -29.38
CA PRO A 386 -39.27 -20.64 -30.46
C PRO A 386 -37.96 -19.92 -30.63
N LEU A 387 -36.92 -20.63 -31.05
CA LEU A 387 -35.67 -20.02 -31.41
C LEU A 387 -35.87 -19.12 -32.64
N ARG A 388 -35.70 -17.84 -32.47
CA ARG A 388 -35.77 -16.83 -33.54
C ARG A 388 -34.41 -16.40 -34.07
N ILE A 389 -33.35 -16.82 -33.35
CA ILE A 389 -31.97 -16.42 -33.58
C ILE A 389 -31.16 -17.67 -33.85
N GLY A 390 -30.43 -17.68 -34.95
CA GLY A 390 -29.51 -18.77 -35.28
C GLY A 390 -28.35 -18.81 -34.31
N ALA A 391 -27.89 -20.01 -33.98
CA ALA A 391 -26.66 -20.18 -33.23
C ALA A 391 -25.51 -19.45 -33.94
N PRO A 392 -24.57 -18.82 -33.20
CA PRO A 392 -23.43 -18.17 -33.82
C PRO A 392 -22.59 -19.18 -34.61
N ALA A 393 -22.09 -18.75 -35.75
CA ALA A 393 -21.14 -19.57 -36.51
C ALA A 393 -19.95 -19.93 -35.62
N PRO A 394 -19.43 -21.16 -35.71
CA PRO A 394 -18.20 -21.51 -35.03
C PRO A 394 -17.11 -20.51 -35.43
N ILE A 395 -16.37 -20.02 -34.45
CA ILE A 395 -15.29 -19.07 -34.69
C ILE A 395 -14.25 -19.77 -35.55
N ALA A 396 -14.17 -19.42 -36.83
CA ALA A 396 -13.22 -19.98 -37.80
C ALA A 396 -11.76 -19.57 -37.51
N ALA A 397 -11.58 -18.47 -36.81
CA ALA A 397 -10.29 -18.03 -36.29
C ALA A 397 -10.53 -17.43 -34.90
N VAL A 398 -9.75 -17.85 -33.95
CA VAL A 398 -9.68 -17.17 -32.64
C VAL A 398 -9.14 -15.77 -32.92
N GLU A 399 -10.02 -14.76 -33.05
CA GLU A 399 -9.57 -13.40 -32.90
C GLU A 399 -8.90 -13.32 -31.54
N LEU A 400 -7.64 -12.95 -31.55
CA LEU A 400 -6.85 -12.80 -30.33
C LEU A 400 -7.60 -11.89 -29.37
N PRO A 401 -7.88 -12.30 -28.13
CA PRO A 401 -8.44 -11.38 -27.17
C PRO A 401 -7.54 -10.16 -27.10
N GLY A 402 -8.09 -8.96 -27.27
CA GLY A 402 -7.34 -7.71 -27.19
C GLY A 402 -6.70 -7.49 -25.81
N VAL A 403 -7.11 -8.28 -24.82
CA VAL A 403 -6.61 -8.24 -23.45
C VAL A 403 -6.44 -9.65 -22.90
N ILE A 404 -5.27 -9.90 -22.30
CA ILE A 404 -4.97 -11.11 -21.54
C ILE A 404 -4.85 -10.69 -20.07
N ARG A 405 -5.55 -11.36 -19.18
CA ARG A 405 -5.46 -11.09 -17.74
C ARG A 405 -4.97 -12.33 -17.00
N VAL A 406 -3.93 -12.15 -16.22
CA VAL A 406 -3.43 -13.14 -15.27
C VAL A 406 -3.70 -12.59 -13.87
N PRO A 407 -4.68 -13.14 -13.13
CA PRO A 407 -5.07 -12.60 -11.84
C PRO A 407 -3.97 -12.79 -10.80
N TYR A 408 -3.99 -11.97 -9.77
CA TYR A 408 -3.09 -12.09 -8.62
C TYR A 408 -3.16 -13.51 -8.02
N ARG A 409 -1.98 -14.13 -7.84
CA ARG A 409 -1.83 -15.53 -7.40
C ARG A 409 -2.55 -16.56 -8.29
N GLY A 410 -2.99 -16.18 -9.49
CA GLY A 410 -3.50 -17.13 -10.47
C GLY A 410 -2.40 -18.13 -10.83
N GLY A 411 -2.68 -19.40 -10.73
CA GLY A 411 -1.73 -20.48 -10.95
C GLY A 411 -1.42 -20.76 -12.44
N TRP A 412 -1.23 -19.70 -13.25
CA TRP A 412 -0.81 -19.88 -14.64
C TRP A 412 0.65 -20.32 -14.71
N SER A 413 0.94 -21.26 -15.61
CA SER A 413 2.32 -21.55 -15.96
C SER A 413 2.87 -20.50 -16.94
N MET A 414 4.19 -20.40 -17.05
CA MET A 414 4.82 -19.53 -18.06
C MET A 414 4.41 -19.96 -19.47
N ARG A 415 4.25 -21.25 -19.70
CA ARG A 415 3.76 -21.80 -20.96
C ARG A 415 2.40 -21.25 -21.32
N LYS A 416 1.43 -21.31 -20.40
CA LYS A 416 0.09 -20.78 -20.63
C LYS A 416 0.10 -19.29 -20.99
N LEU A 417 0.93 -18.50 -20.33
CA LEU A 417 1.07 -17.07 -20.66
C LEU A 417 1.65 -16.89 -22.07
N VAL A 418 2.76 -17.57 -22.40
CA VAL A 418 3.43 -17.47 -23.70
C VAL A 418 2.51 -17.92 -24.84
N ASP A 419 1.80 -19.03 -24.66
CA ASP A 419 0.85 -19.52 -25.67
C ASP A 419 -0.26 -18.50 -25.93
N ARG A 420 -0.75 -17.81 -24.89
CA ARG A 420 -1.74 -16.73 -25.05
C ARG A 420 -1.13 -15.49 -25.71
N LEU A 421 0.07 -15.09 -25.33
CA LEU A 421 0.74 -13.92 -25.92
C LEU A 421 1.10 -14.15 -27.40
N LEU A 422 1.51 -15.35 -27.77
CA LEU A 422 1.86 -15.69 -29.16
C LEU A 422 0.64 -16.04 -30.00
N SER A 423 -0.41 -16.63 -29.40
CA SER A 423 -1.66 -17.01 -30.04
C SER A 423 -1.45 -17.76 -31.36
N SER A 424 -0.67 -18.83 -31.31
CA SER A 424 -0.25 -19.65 -32.48
C SER A 424 0.62 -18.94 -33.53
N ALA A 425 0.99 -17.66 -33.35
CA ALA A 425 1.96 -17.03 -34.22
C ALA A 425 3.35 -17.65 -34.03
N ALA A 426 4.04 -17.95 -35.12
CA ALA A 426 5.42 -18.39 -35.07
C ALA A 426 6.36 -17.16 -34.96
N PRO A 427 6.94 -16.88 -33.78
CA PRO A 427 7.78 -15.72 -33.60
C PRO A 427 9.11 -15.90 -34.34
N ARG A 428 9.52 -14.90 -35.10
CA ARG A 428 10.84 -14.77 -35.71
C ARG A 428 11.83 -14.06 -34.78
N ARG A 429 11.35 -13.12 -34.01
CA ARG A 429 12.12 -12.33 -33.02
C ARG A 429 11.17 -11.75 -31.97
N VAL A 430 11.61 -11.67 -30.74
CA VAL A 430 10.83 -11.12 -29.62
C VAL A 430 11.63 -10.04 -28.93
N LEU A 431 10.99 -8.93 -28.54
CA LEU A 431 11.57 -7.91 -27.68
C LEU A 431 10.78 -7.86 -26.38
N LEU A 432 11.46 -8.02 -25.28
CA LEU A 432 10.98 -7.64 -23.95
C LEU A 432 11.53 -6.26 -23.60
N CYS A 433 10.66 -5.30 -23.47
CA CYS A 433 10.96 -3.94 -23.04
C CYS A 433 10.43 -3.78 -21.62
N ASP A 434 11.31 -3.87 -20.61
CA ASP A 434 10.95 -3.80 -19.20
C ASP A 434 12.09 -3.19 -18.37
N ARG A 435 11.86 -2.02 -17.79
CA ARG A 435 12.85 -1.28 -17.02
C ARG A 435 13.42 -2.04 -15.82
N TYR A 436 12.71 -3.04 -15.32
CA TYR A 436 13.02 -3.71 -14.05
C TYR A 436 13.57 -5.15 -14.22
N VAL A 437 14.24 -5.44 -15.33
CA VAL A 437 14.94 -6.72 -15.52
C VAL A 437 16.23 -6.71 -14.71
N ARG A 438 16.11 -6.90 -13.41
CA ARG A 438 17.22 -6.86 -12.44
C ARG A 438 16.98 -7.78 -11.25
N GLY A 439 18.08 -8.21 -10.62
CA GLY A 439 18.06 -9.10 -9.46
C GLY A 439 17.81 -10.55 -9.83
N ASP A 440 18.32 -11.45 -9.02
CA ASP A 440 18.39 -12.89 -9.34
C ASP A 440 17.01 -13.52 -9.59
N ASP A 441 15.98 -13.14 -8.83
CA ASP A 441 14.61 -13.64 -9.00
C ASP A 441 14.01 -13.30 -10.37
N ASN A 442 14.19 -12.05 -10.84
CA ASN A 442 13.68 -11.63 -12.13
C ASN A 442 14.49 -12.27 -13.27
N LEU A 443 15.78 -12.49 -13.06
CA LEU A 443 16.64 -13.17 -14.03
C LEU A 443 16.30 -14.67 -14.16
N GLU A 444 15.97 -15.36 -13.08
CA GLU A 444 15.46 -16.73 -13.14
C GLU A 444 14.11 -16.80 -13.89
N THR A 445 13.21 -15.84 -13.64
CA THR A 445 11.94 -15.77 -14.38
C THR A 445 12.17 -15.38 -15.85
N LEU A 446 13.14 -14.51 -16.16
CA LEU A 446 13.55 -14.23 -17.54
C LEU A 446 14.06 -15.50 -18.24
N LYS A 447 14.88 -16.28 -17.56
CA LYS A 447 15.37 -17.56 -18.09
C LYS A 447 14.21 -18.52 -18.39
N LEU A 448 13.21 -18.60 -17.51
CA LEU A 448 12.02 -19.40 -17.73
C LEU A 448 11.20 -18.90 -18.93
N LEU A 449 11.02 -17.59 -19.06
CA LEU A 449 10.33 -16.97 -20.21
C LEU A 449 11.06 -17.29 -21.53
N VAL A 450 12.37 -17.08 -21.58
CA VAL A 450 13.20 -17.37 -22.77
C VAL A 450 13.16 -18.86 -23.13
N THR A 451 13.27 -19.74 -22.14
CA THR A 451 13.17 -21.20 -22.35
C THR A 451 11.81 -21.57 -22.92
N THR A 452 10.73 -20.94 -22.41
CA THR A 452 9.36 -21.19 -22.88
C THR A 452 9.16 -20.69 -24.31
N LEU A 453 9.67 -19.51 -24.64
CA LEU A 453 9.62 -18.96 -26.00
C LEU A 453 10.39 -19.85 -27.00
N ARG A 454 11.56 -20.37 -26.60
CA ARG A 454 12.36 -21.26 -27.42
C ARG A 454 11.77 -22.67 -27.55
N ALA A 455 10.98 -23.12 -26.60
CA ALA A 455 10.21 -24.36 -26.73
C ALA A 455 9.08 -24.21 -27.78
N ALA A 456 8.52 -23.01 -27.94
CA ALA A 456 7.53 -22.71 -28.96
C ALA A 456 8.18 -22.41 -30.33
N ALA A 457 9.36 -21.77 -30.34
CA ALA A 457 10.11 -21.43 -31.56
C ALA A 457 11.63 -21.60 -31.29
N PRO A 458 12.23 -22.76 -31.64
CA PRO A 458 13.65 -23.01 -31.44
C PRO A 458 14.52 -21.93 -32.08
N GLN A 459 15.51 -21.44 -31.34
CA GLN A 459 16.46 -20.40 -31.76
C GLN A 459 15.86 -18.99 -31.95
N VAL A 460 14.63 -18.72 -31.50
CA VAL A 460 14.08 -17.37 -31.56
C VAL A 460 14.99 -16.39 -30.79
N PRO A 461 15.49 -15.32 -31.44
CA PRO A 461 16.23 -14.26 -30.74
C PRO A 461 15.29 -13.50 -29.80
N VAL A 462 15.74 -13.31 -28.56
CA VAL A 462 15.02 -12.54 -27.56
C VAL A 462 15.85 -11.32 -27.19
N ASP A 463 15.44 -10.16 -27.63
CA ASP A 463 16.05 -8.88 -27.25
C ASP A 463 15.48 -8.42 -25.91
N VAL A 464 16.30 -7.75 -25.12
CA VAL A 464 15.88 -7.14 -23.85
C VAL A 464 16.31 -5.70 -23.82
N TRP A 465 15.36 -4.79 -23.64
CA TRP A 465 15.61 -3.41 -23.30
C TRP A 465 15.21 -3.19 -21.83
N THR A 466 16.15 -2.71 -21.02
CA THR A 466 15.96 -2.63 -19.57
C THR A 466 16.58 -1.38 -18.96
N GLY A 467 16.53 -1.23 -17.64
CA GLY A 467 17.18 -0.13 -16.93
C GLY A 467 18.69 -0.07 -17.09
N ASP A 468 19.32 0.96 -16.54
CA ASP A 468 20.72 1.29 -16.77
C ASP A 468 21.71 0.51 -15.86
N GLU A 469 21.28 -0.55 -15.19
CA GLU A 469 22.11 -1.34 -14.27
C GLU A 469 23.00 -2.33 -15.06
N GLU A 470 24.18 -1.89 -15.44
CA GLU A 470 25.15 -2.68 -16.22
C GLU A 470 25.58 -3.99 -15.56
N ALA A 471 25.48 -4.10 -14.24
CA ALA A 471 25.85 -5.32 -13.50
C ALA A 471 25.06 -6.55 -13.95
N ASP A 472 23.82 -6.39 -14.37
CA ASP A 472 22.96 -7.50 -14.81
C ASP A 472 23.03 -7.76 -16.33
N PHE A 473 23.63 -6.87 -17.13
CA PHE A 473 23.69 -7.01 -18.59
C PHE A 473 24.38 -8.30 -19.03
N LYS A 474 25.48 -8.69 -18.39
CA LYS A 474 26.19 -9.94 -18.68
C LYS A 474 25.32 -11.16 -18.39
N LYS A 475 24.56 -11.13 -17.31
CA LYS A 475 23.64 -12.22 -16.94
C LYS A 475 22.47 -12.30 -17.93
N ILE A 476 21.90 -11.16 -18.32
CA ILE A 476 20.83 -11.08 -19.33
C ILE A 476 21.33 -11.63 -20.67
N GLN A 477 22.51 -11.22 -21.12
CA GLN A 477 23.11 -11.70 -22.36
C GLN A 477 23.36 -13.23 -22.32
N ALA A 478 23.81 -13.76 -21.19
CA ALA A 478 23.98 -15.20 -21.02
C ALA A 478 22.66 -15.99 -21.15
N ILE A 479 21.54 -15.40 -20.70
CA ILE A 479 20.20 -16.00 -20.78
C ILE A 479 19.63 -15.90 -22.20
N THR A 480 19.70 -14.72 -22.80
CA THR A 480 19.01 -14.41 -24.07
C THR A 480 19.86 -14.75 -25.32
N GLY A 481 21.17 -14.72 -25.18
CA GLY A 481 22.12 -14.81 -26.31
C GLY A 481 22.25 -13.49 -27.09
N THR A 482 21.56 -12.42 -26.70
CA THR A 482 21.61 -11.10 -27.34
C THR A 482 22.09 -10.06 -26.32
N SER A 483 22.80 -9.02 -26.79
CA SER A 483 23.22 -7.94 -25.91
C SER A 483 22.02 -7.09 -25.51
N PRO A 484 21.74 -6.93 -24.21
CA PRO A 484 20.67 -6.04 -23.76
C PRO A 484 21.01 -4.57 -24.07
N ARG A 485 19.98 -3.72 -24.17
CA ARG A 485 20.14 -2.28 -24.35
C ARG A 485 19.53 -1.55 -23.17
N SER A 486 20.18 -0.46 -22.75
CA SER A 486 19.63 0.33 -21.67
C SER A 486 18.49 1.24 -22.15
N TYR A 487 17.55 1.52 -21.26
CA TYR A 487 16.47 2.48 -21.55
C TYR A 487 17.00 3.86 -21.89
N ARG A 488 18.08 4.29 -21.23
CA ARG A 488 18.72 5.57 -21.52
C ARG A 488 19.30 5.63 -22.94
N GLU A 489 19.91 4.53 -23.38
CA GLU A 489 20.44 4.38 -24.74
C GLU A 489 19.33 4.44 -25.81
N VAL A 490 18.18 3.81 -25.53
CA VAL A 490 17.07 3.67 -26.48
C VAL A 490 16.14 4.88 -26.48
N PHE A 491 15.77 5.39 -25.30
CA PHE A 491 14.73 6.42 -25.11
C PHE A 491 15.28 7.79 -24.68
N GLY A 492 16.58 7.88 -24.37
CA GLY A 492 17.18 9.14 -23.94
C GLY A 492 16.89 9.50 -22.47
N ARG A 493 16.65 10.79 -22.19
CA ARG A 493 16.54 11.32 -20.82
C ARG A 493 15.21 11.01 -20.10
N SER A 494 14.17 10.69 -20.84
CA SER A 494 12.82 10.47 -20.31
C SER A 494 12.27 9.13 -20.79
N PRO A 495 12.79 8.00 -20.26
CA PRO A 495 12.31 6.69 -20.66
C PRO A 495 10.88 6.44 -20.18
N PRO A 496 10.05 5.74 -20.99
CA PRO A 496 8.70 5.37 -20.57
C PRO A 496 8.72 4.45 -19.34
N HIS A 497 7.68 4.53 -18.53
CA HIS A 497 7.46 3.56 -17.44
C HIS A 497 6.78 2.28 -17.91
N ASP A 498 6.26 2.29 -19.12
CA ASP A 498 5.48 1.21 -19.69
C ASP A 498 6.35 0.00 -20.05
N ARG A 499 5.72 -1.16 -20.07
CA ARG A 499 6.33 -2.44 -20.40
C ARG A 499 5.70 -3.00 -21.64
N TYR A 500 6.54 -3.54 -22.52
CA TYR A 500 6.07 -4.11 -23.79
C TYR A 500 6.70 -5.45 -24.07
N LEU A 501 5.91 -6.33 -24.68
CA LEU A 501 6.41 -7.50 -25.37
C LEU A 501 6.04 -7.36 -26.85
N LEU A 502 7.04 -7.21 -27.72
CA LEU A 502 6.83 -7.08 -29.15
C LEU A 502 7.27 -8.35 -29.87
N VAL A 503 6.53 -8.74 -30.88
CA VAL A 503 6.75 -9.99 -31.63
C VAL A 503 6.81 -9.70 -33.13
N LEU A 504 7.93 -10.01 -33.74
CA LEU A 504 8.04 -10.15 -35.19
C LEU A 504 7.72 -11.61 -35.55
N THR A 505 6.81 -11.80 -36.46
CA THR A 505 6.38 -13.13 -36.89
C THR A 505 7.11 -13.62 -38.13
N SER A 506 7.19 -14.92 -38.33
CA SER A 506 7.73 -15.52 -39.55
C SER A 506 6.75 -15.36 -40.72
N HIS A 507 5.47 -15.48 -40.45
CA HIS A 507 4.39 -15.37 -41.41
C HIS A 507 3.25 -14.56 -40.77
N GLY A 508 2.99 -13.36 -41.29
CA GLY A 508 1.93 -12.50 -40.74
C GLY A 508 2.42 -11.16 -40.18
N PRO A 509 1.52 -10.30 -39.71
CA PRO A 509 1.87 -8.98 -39.20
C PRO A 509 2.59 -9.08 -37.85
N ALA A 510 3.56 -8.20 -37.66
CA ALA A 510 4.16 -7.99 -36.34
C ALA A 510 3.13 -7.39 -35.37
N PHE A 511 3.30 -7.68 -34.08
CA PHE A 511 2.38 -7.17 -33.07
C PHE A 511 3.08 -6.95 -31.71
N GLY A 512 2.39 -6.22 -30.83
CA GLY A 512 2.87 -5.90 -29.51
C GLY A 512 1.80 -6.03 -28.42
N TRP A 513 2.29 -6.21 -27.22
CA TRP A 513 1.51 -6.18 -26.00
C TRP A 513 2.05 -5.11 -25.05
N HIS A 514 1.18 -4.22 -24.59
CA HIS A 514 1.46 -3.37 -23.44
C HIS A 514 1.10 -4.12 -22.18
N MET A 515 1.98 -4.14 -21.19
CA MET A 515 1.80 -4.92 -19.96
C MET A 515 1.70 -4.01 -18.74
N SER A 516 0.65 -4.18 -17.95
CA SER A 516 0.43 -3.41 -16.72
C SER A 516 1.49 -3.70 -15.65
N ASN A 517 2.06 -4.91 -15.67
CA ASN A 517 3.10 -5.37 -14.75
C ASN A 517 4.15 -6.18 -15.50
N SER A 518 5.30 -6.40 -14.86
CA SER A 518 6.34 -7.24 -15.45
C SER A 518 5.95 -8.73 -15.42
N PRO A 519 6.06 -9.45 -16.54
CA PRO A 519 5.91 -10.91 -16.53
C PRO A 519 7.02 -11.58 -15.71
N LEU A 520 8.10 -10.87 -15.41
CA LEU A 520 9.21 -11.35 -14.60
C LEU A 520 8.94 -11.28 -13.08
N HIS A 521 7.82 -10.69 -12.66
CA HIS A 521 7.41 -10.69 -11.26
C HIS A 521 6.69 -11.98 -10.82
N ALA A 522 6.50 -12.94 -11.70
CA ALA A 522 6.03 -14.27 -11.33
C ALA A 522 7.05 -14.98 -10.43
N ARG A 523 6.57 -15.72 -9.46
CA ARG A 523 7.41 -16.45 -8.49
C ARG A 523 6.93 -17.89 -8.37
N THR A 524 7.84 -18.75 -7.93
CA THR A 524 7.54 -20.14 -7.63
C THR A 524 8.31 -20.59 -6.40
N ASP A 525 7.70 -21.43 -5.60
CA ASP A 525 8.35 -22.08 -4.46
C ASP A 525 9.13 -23.33 -4.88
N VAL A 526 9.04 -23.71 -6.16
CA VAL A 526 9.69 -24.91 -6.71
C VAL A 526 11.04 -24.54 -7.32
N LYS A 527 12.13 -25.02 -6.76
CA LYS A 527 13.46 -24.88 -7.35
C LYS A 527 13.53 -25.60 -8.70
N GLY A 528 14.02 -24.91 -9.73
CA GLY A 528 14.13 -25.47 -11.07
C GLY A 528 12.79 -25.59 -11.80
N ALA A 529 11.86 -24.66 -11.52
CA ALA A 529 10.56 -24.59 -12.18
C ALA A 529 10.70 -24.63 -13.70
N GLY A 530 9.94 -25.53 -14.35
CA GLY A 530 9.84 -25.64 -15.80
C GLY A 530 8.71 -24.80 -16.38
N PRO A 531 8.59 -24.76 -17.73
CA PRO A 531 7.54 -23.98 -18.43
C PRO A 531 6.11 -24.27 -17.98
N GLU A 532 5.80 -25.50 -17.57
CA GLU A 532 4.47 -25.95 -17.16
C GLU A 532 4.21 -25.77 -15.64
N THR A 533 5.21 -25.37 -14.87
CA THR A 533 5.06 -25.21 -13.41
C THR A 533 4.12 -24.02 -13.12
N PRO A 534 3.08 -24.20 -12.29
CA PRO A 534 2.23 -23.10 -11.85
C PRO A 534 3.05 -22.05 -11.11
N LEU A 535 2.84 -20.79 -11.44
CA LEU A 535 3.54 -19.64 -10.85
C LEU A 535 2.59 -18.78 -10.03
N GLN A 536 3.12 -18.12 -9.01
CA GLN A 536 2.43 -17.08 -8.27
C GLN A 536 2.63 -15.75 -8.99
N TRP A 537 1.60 -15.25 -9.62
CA TRP A 537 1.63 -14.00 -10.39
C TRP A 537 1.31 -12.78 -9.52
N LYS A 538 1.96 -11.67 -9.81
CA LYS A 538 1.34 -10.36 -9.58
C LYS A 538 0.28 -10.15 -10.65
N ASP A 539 -0.76 -9.38 -10.34
CA ASP A 539 -1.79 -9.03 -11.31
C ASP A 539 -1.14 -8.49 -12.60
N LEU A 540 -1.41 -9.14 -13.71
CA LEU A 540 -0.84 -8.81 -15.01
C LEU A 540 -1.94 -8.73 -16.06
N ALA A 541 -2.13 -7.54 -16.62
CA ALA A 541 -2.93 -7.34 -17.83
C ALA A 541 -1.99 -7.05 -19.01
N ALA A 542 -2.13 -7.80 -20.09
CA ALA A 542 -1.47 -7.52 -21.36
C ALA A 542 -2.52 -7.09 -22.38
N THR A 543 -2.41 -5.87 -22.87
CA THR A 543 -3.30 -5.30 -23.87
C THR A 543 -2.59 -5.25 -25.21
N ARG A 544 -3.25 -5.73 -26.26
CA ARG A 544 -2.71 -5.66 -27.61
C ARG A 544 -2.59 -4.21 -28.06
N VAL A 545 -1.43 -3.87 -28.61
CA VAL A 545 -1.15 -2.52 -29.08
C VAL A 545 -0.82 -2.51 -30.57
N THR A 546 -1.25 -1.46 -31.24
CA THR A 546 -0.95 -1.16 -32.64
C THR A 546 0.31 -0.30 -32.72
N ALA A 547 0.98 -0.33 -33.87
CA ALA A 547 2.26 0.36 -34.06
C ALA A 547 2.16 1.90 -33.87
N ASP A 548 1.00 2.49 -34.13
CA ASP A 548 0.76 3.93 -34.05
C ASP A 548 0.80 4.48 -32.61
N VAL A 549 0.45 3.66 -31.62
CA VAL A 549 0.48 4.06 -30.19
C VAL A 549 1.83 3.80 -29.52
N LEU A 550 2.78 3.16 -30.19
CA LEU A 550 4.09 2.84 -29.64
C LEU A 550 5.05 4.03 -29.73
N GLU A 551 5.96 4.11 -28.77
CA GLU A 551 7.11 5.01 -28.83
C GLU A 551 7.92 4.82 -30.12
N PRO A 552 8.54 5.87 -30.68
CA PRO A 552 9.25 5.79 -31.95
C PRO A 552 10.27 4.66 -32.04
N ALA A 553 11.05 4.42 -30.98
CA ALA A 553 12.05 3.34 -30.94
C ALA A 553 11.41 1.95 -31.01
N LEU A 554 10.31 1.73 -30.30
CA LEU A 554 9.54 0.47 -30.32
C LEU A 554 8.87 0.26 -31.67
N ARG A 555 8.33 1.32 -32.25
CA ARG A 555 7.75 1.29 -33.60
C ARG A 555 8.79 0.93 -34.65
N GLN A 556 9.98 1.54 -34.58
CA GLN A 556 11.09 1.22 -35.46
C GLN A 556 11.51 -0.24 -35.35
N TRP A 557 11.63 -0.76 -34.12
CA TRP A 557 11.94 -2.17 -33.91
C TRP A 557 10.87 -3.08 -34.51
N LEU A 558 9.58 -2.76 -34.31
CA LEU A 558 8.44 -3.52 -34.83
C LEU A 558 8.37 -3.49 -36.37
N GLY A 559 8.84 -2.40 -37.00
CA GLY A 559 8.96 -2.28 -38.45
C GLY A 559 10.11 -3.07 -39.07
N GLY A 560 10.86 -3.83 -38.28
CA GLY A 560 11.98 -4.65 -38.76
C GLY A 560 13.30 -3.89 -38.97
N GLY A 561 13.38 -2.65 -38.49
CA GLY A 561 14.54 -1.77 -38.61
C GLY A 561 15.70 -2.04 -37.64
N GLY A 562 15.81 -3.23 -37.08
CA GLY A 562 16.93 -3.67 -36.25
C GLY A 562 17.89 -4.55 -37.06
N ARG A 563 18.80 -3.95 -37.81
CA ARG A 563 20.03 -4.60 -38.26
C ARG A 563 21.08 -4.59 -37.14
#